data_0b977f3a8502c464939031d22c9990f1
#
_entry.id   0b977f3a8502c464939031d22c9990f1
#
_cell.length_a   1.000
_cell.length_b   1.000
_cell.length_c   1.000
_cell.angle_alpha   90.00
_cell.angle_beta   90.00
_cell.angle_gamma   90.00
#
_symmetry.space_group_name_H-M   'P 1'
#
loop_
_entity.id
_entity.type
_entity.pdbx_description
1 polymer ?
#
loop_
_entity_poly.entity_id
_entity_poly.type
_entity_poly.pdbx_seq_one_letter_code
_entity_poly.pdbx_strand_id
1 'polypeptide(L)'
;QQFGDEQADEAMRILNLYSKYNGRVTAEMLDRNTYNIETGEWKQVSDEYLKLEAEALRQYLSLKPEYKDAYKQLILFPVQAMANIYEMYYSQAMNHKLFAENNPKANEWADNVERTFKRDAALSYDYNKVMADGKWDGMMIQKKIGYTIWNDNFPADKLPEVFRIENSDSAVGSYVFSPSNGYIAIEAEHYYSLINAANAKWTVIPYMGRTLSGISLQPYSQSVDGASLSYKMKLPEDVKKVTVHVVVKSTLAFSNLDGHRYKVGFNGAEEKTINFNSDLNEKNENIYSVF
;
A
#
# COMPACT_ATOMS: atom_id res chain seq x y z
N GLN A 1 35.03 -3.31 11.88
CA GLN A 1 35.29 -2.42 13.05
C GLN A 1 34.20 -1.37 13.25
N GLN A 2 33.73 -0.69 12.20
CA GLN A 2 32.74 0.40 12.28
C GLN A 2 31.35 -0.04 12.81
N PHE A 3 30.99 -1.32 12.71
CA PHE A 3 29.68 -1.85 13.11
C PHE A 3 29.78 -3.03 14.07
N GLY A 4 31.00 -3.30 14.60
CA GLY A 4 31.33 -4.52 15.34
C GLY A 4 31.64 -5.69 14.38
N ASP A 5 32.52 -6.57 14.81
CA ASP A 5 33.01 -7.66 13.96
C ASP A 5 31.91 -8.67 13.61
N GLU A 6 30.96 -8.90 14.52
CA GLU A 6 29.83 -9.81 14.33
C GLU A 6 28.87 -9.37 13.19
N GLN A 7 28.85 -8.08 12.87
CA GLN A 7 27.94 -7.49 11.87
C GLN A 7 28.65 -7.15 10.56
N ALA A 8 29.98 -7.31 10.51
CA ALA A 8 30.80 -6.82 9.40
C ALA A 8 30.50 -7.52 8.08
N ASP A 9 30.33 -8.82 8.08
CA ASP A 9 30.10 -9.62 6.86
C ASP A 9 28.76 -9.29 6.22
N GLU A 10 27.69 -9.15 7.02
CA GLU A 10 26.38 -8.79 6.53
C GLU A 10 26.35 -7.34 6.02
N ALA A 11 26.98 -6.41 6.74
CA ALA A 11 27.11 -5.03 6.29
C ALA A 11 27.86 -4.92 4.96
N MET A 12 28.95 -5.68 4.80
CA MET A 12 29.70 -5.76 3.56
C MET A 12 28.85 -6.35 2.41
N ARG A 13 28.10 -7.42 2.68
CA ARG A 13 27.21 -8.05 1.70
C ARG A 13 26.15 -7.05 1.20
N ILE A 14 25.49 -6.34 2.11
CA ILE A 14 24.47 -5.33 1.77
C ILE A 14 25.10 -4.20 0.94
N LEU A 15 26.26 -3.69 1.34
CA LEU A 15 26.94 -2.62 0.62
C LEU A 15 27.38 -3.06 -0.78
N ASN A 16 27.88 -4.28 -0.92
CA ASN A 16 28.25 -4.85 -2.22
C ASN A 16 27.04 -5.01 -3.15
N LEU A 17 25.90 -5.48 -2.63
CA LEU A 17 24.65 -5.57 -3.40
C LEU A 17 24.13 -4.18 -3.78
N TYR A 18 24.14 -3.23 -2.87
CA TYR A 18 23.79 -1.84 -3.16
C TYR A 18 24.67 -1.29 -4.30
N SER A 19 25.99 -1.43 -4.18
CA SER A 19 26.93 -0.96 -5.22
C SER A 19 26.67 -1.61 -6.57
N LYS A 20 26.41 -2.92 -6.59
CA LYS A 20 26.04 -3.65 -7.79
C LYS A 20 24.74 -3.13 -8.42
N TYR A 21 23.71 -2.91 -7.61
CA TYR A 21 22.41 -2.44 -8.11
C TYR A 21 22.50 -0.99 -8.58
N ASN A 22 23.19 -0.13 -7.82
CA ASN A 22 23.37 1.28 -8.17
C ASN A 22 24.20 1.48 -9.46
N GLY A 23 25.02 0.51 -9.84
CA GLY A 23 25.74 0.49 -11.11
C GLY A 23 24.86 0.27 -12.35
N ARG A 24 23.57 -0.04 -12.19
CA ARG A 24 22.64 -0.25 -13.31
C ARG A 24 22.26 1.08 -13.97
N VAL A 25 21.76 2.02 -13.17
CA VAL A 25 21.31 3.35 -13.61
C VAL A 25 21.48 4.32 -12.45
N THR A 26 21.99 5.52 -12.72
CA THR A 26 22.05 6.58 -11.71
C THR A 26 20.65 7.11 -11.38
N ALA A 27 20.45 7.61 -10.17
CA ALA A 27 19.15 8.10 -9.71
C ALA A 27 18.55 9.18 -10.63
N GLU A 28 19.40 10.07 -11.16
CA GLU A 28 19.00 11.18 -12.03
C GLU A 28 18.57 10.73 -13.44
N MET A 29 19.02 9.55 -13.85
CA MET A 29 18.70 8.97 -15.16
C MET A 29 17.51 7.99 -15.10
N LEU A 30 17.00 7.71 -13.92
CA LEU A 30 15.91 6.79 -13.71
C LEU A 30 14.58 7.45 -14.03
N ASP A 31 13.76 6.78 -14.83
CA ASP A 31 12.39 7.17 -15.13
C ASP A 31 11.48 5.94 -15.29
N ARG A 32 10.18 6.15 -15.49
CA ARG A 32 9.21 5.07 -15.67
C ARG A 32 9.47 4.14 -16.87
N ASN A 33 10.28 4.56 -17.85
CA ASN A 33 10.61 3.80 -19.06
C ASN A 33 11.97 3.10 -18.99
N THR A 34 12.71 3.28 -17.88
CA THR A 34 14.07 2.73 -17.75
C THR A 34 14.10 1.21 -17.87
N TYR A 35 13.09 0.53 -17.36
CA TYR A 35 12.95 -0.92 -17.47
C TYR A 35 11.60 -1.30 -18.09
N ASN A 36 11.53 -2.51 -18.64
CA ASN A 36 10.33 -2.98 -19.29
C ASN A 36 9.29 -3.45 -18.27
N ILE A 37 8.11 -2.80 -18.30
CA ILE A 37 7.00 -3.13 -17.42
C ILE A 37 6.27 -4.43 -17.85
N GLU A 38 6.26 -4.72 -19.14
CA GLU A 38 5.53 -5.87 -19.69
C GLU A 38 6.25 -7.20 -19.45
N THR A 39 7.57 -7.19 -19.43
CA THR A 39 8.38 -8.38 -19.14
C THR A 39 8.53 -8.64 -17.65
N GLY A 40 8.08 -7.71 -16.80
CA GLY A 40 8.26 -7.78 -15.35
C GLY A 40 9.65 -7.34 -14.87
N GLU A 41 10.50 -6.84 -15.75
CA GLU A 41 11.84 -6.37 -15.39
C GLU A 41 11.78 -5.23 -14.34
N TRP A 42 10.87 -4.26 -14.55
CA TRP A 42 10.65 -3.19 -13.57
C TRP A 42 10.31 -3.73 -12.18
N LYS A 43 9.41 -4.71 -12.14
CA LYS A 43 9.02 -5.33 -10.87
C LYS A 43 10.21 -6.01 -10.20
N GLN A 44 10.98 -6.77 -10.97
CA GLN A 44 12.13 -7.50 -10.45
C GLN A 44 13.16 -6.55 -9.83
N VAL A 45 13.56 -5.49 -10.53
CA VAL A 45 14.58 -4.56 -10.03
C VAL A 45 14.09 -3.77 -8.83
N SER A 46 12.81 -3.41 -8.78
CA SER A 46 12.19 -2.76 -7.62
C SER A 46 12.16 -3.71 -6.41
N ASP A 47 11.71 -4.95 -6.59
CA ASP A 47 11.66 -5.95 -5.53
C ASP A 47 13.05 -6.26 -4.94
N GLU A 48 14.11 -6.28 -5.77
CA GLU A 48 15.48 -6.47 -5.32
C GLU A 48 15.92 -5.35 -4.36
N TYR A 49 15.61 -4.09 -4.68
CA TYR A 49 15.92 -2.97 -3.81
C TYR A 49 15.08 -2.96 -2.52
N LEU A 50 13.78 -3.24 -2.61
CA LEU A 50 12.91 -3.32 -1.43
C LEU A 50 13.35 -4.44 -0.48
N LYS A 51 13.77 -5.58 -1.02
CA LYS A 51 14.34 -6.67 -0.24
C LYS A 51 15.64 -6.24 0.45
N LEU A 52 16.52 -5.58 -0.29
CA LEU A 52 17.80 -5.09 0.27
C LEU A 52 17.57 -4.05 1.37
N GLU A 53 16.58 -3.17 1.21
CA GLU A 53 16.17 -2.22 2.24
C GLU A 53 15.68 -2.93 3.51
N ALA A 54 14.84 -3.94 3.37
CA ALA A 54 14.34 -4.72 4.50
C ALA A 54 15.49 -5.42 5.26
N GLU A 55 16.50 -5.92 4.54
CA GLU A 55 17.69 -6.54 5.12
C GLU A 55 18.55 -5.50 5.85
N ALA A 56 18.81 -4.34 5.23
CA ALA A 56 19.57 -3.25 5.83
C ALA A 56 18.87 -2.70 7.09
N LEU A 57 17.56 -2.53 7.05
CA LEU A 57 16.79 -2.07 8.20
C LEU A 57 16.82 -3.08 9.35
N ARG A 58 16.70 -4.37 9.05
CA ARG A 58 16.80 -5.45 10.06
C ARG A 58 18.15 -5.41 10.75
N GLN A 59 19.24 -5.29 10.01
CA GLN A 59 20.57 -5.18 10.58
C GLN A 59 20.70 -3.91 11.43
N TYR A 60 20.26 -2.75 10.93
CA TYR A 60 20.28 -1.49 11.67
C TYR A 60 19.58 -1.59 13.03
N LEU A 61 18.41 -2.26 13.08
CA LEU A 61 17.66 -2.43 14.31
C LEU A 61 18.39 -3.31 15.33
N SER A 62 19.22 -4.26 14.89
CA SER A 62 20.02 -5.14 15.76
C SER A 62 21.32 -4.51 16.25
N LEU A 63 21.76 -3.40 15.66
CA LEU A 63 23.02 -2.74 16.04
C LEU A 63 22.91 -2.05 17.40
N LYS A 64 24.06 -2.03 18.11
CA LYS A 64 24.22 -1.19 19.29
C LYS A 64 24.12 0.30 18.95
N PRO A 65 23.64 1.14 19.88
CA PRO A 65 23.44 2.57 19.63
C PRO A 65 24.66 3.29 19.03
N GLU A 66 25.85 2.99 19.53
CA GLU A 66 27.11 3.61 19.11
C GLU A 66 27.48 3.38 17.63
N TYR A 67 26.88 2.37 16.99
CA TYR A 67 27.12 2.07 15.57
C TYR A 67 26.05 2.58 14.63
N LYS A 68 24.89 3.01 15.16
CA LYS A 68 23.71 3.31 14.37
C LYS A 68 23.89 4.48 13.40
N ASP A 69 24.51 5.56 13.84
CA ASP A 69 24.72 6.73 12.99
C ASP A 69 25.64 6.42 11.82
N ALA A 70 26.76 5.73 12.08
CA ALA A 70 27.69 5.33 11.03
C ALA A 70 27.04 4.37 10.03
N TYR A 71 26.29 3.39 10.53
CA TYR A 71 25.58 2.44 9.66
C TYR A 71 24.48 3.14 8.85
N LYS A 72 23.72 4.02 9.47
CA LYS A 72 22.66 4.78 8.80
C LYS A 72 23.24 5.63 7.68
N GLN A 73 24.32 6.34 7.93
CA GLN A 73 24.98 7.18 6.93
C GLN A 73 25.53 6.36 5.76
N LEU A 74 26.26 5.28 6.03
CA LEU A 74 27.04 4.57 5.03
C LEU A 74 26.25 3.49 4.27
N ILE A 75 25.21 2.93 4.88
CA ILE A 75 24.48 1.77 4.34
C ILE A 75 22.99 2.03 4.28
N LEU A 76 22.34 2.31 5.41
CA LEU A 76 20.87 2.33 5.45
C LEU A 76 20.28 3.43 4.58
N PHE A 77 20.76 4.67 4.73
CA PHE A 77 20.23 5.80 3.96
C PHE A 77 20.42 5.64 2.44
N PRO A 78 21.63 5.29 1.92
CA PRO A 78 21.81 5.05 0.49
C PRO A 78 20.86 3.96 -0.05
N VAL A 79 20.72 2.85 0.67
CA VAL A 79 19.82 1.76 0.29
C VAL A 79 18.35 2.22 0.30
N GLN A 80 17.91 2.93 1.35
CA GLN A 80 16.55 3.44 1.46
C GLN A 80 16.23 4.47 0.37
N ALA A 81 17.15 5.38 0.10
CA ALA A 81 16.95 6.41 -0.92
C ALA A 81 16.77 5.78 -2.31
N MET A 82 17.63 4.83 -2.68
CA MET A 82 17.52 4.15 -3.98
C MET A 82 16.29 3.24 -4.06
N ALA A 83 16.02 2.45 -3.01
CA ALA A 83 14.81 1.61 -2.96
C ALA A 83 13.54 2.44 -3.16
N ASN A 84 13.47 3.59 -2.50
CA ASN A 84 12.34 4.51 -2.59
C ASN A 84 12.16 5.08 -4.01
N ILE A 85 13.24 5.48 -4.68
CA ILE A 85 13.18 6.01 -6.06
C ILE A 85 12.77 4.91 -7.05
N TYR A 86 13.29 3.70 -6.90
CA TYR A 86 12.89 2.56 -7.74
C TYR A 86 11.41 2.20 -7.52
N GLU A 87 10.93 2.16 -6.29
CA GLU A 87 9.51 1.97 -5.99
C GLU A 87 8.64 3.07 -6.61
N MET A 88 9.09 4.32 -6.55
CA MET A 88 8.37 5.47 -7.10
C MET A 88 8.20 5.37 -8.62
N TYR A 89 9.26 5.13 -9.36
CA TYR A 89 9.18 5.07 -10.82
C TYR A 89 8.54 3.77 -11.32
N TYR A 90 8.70 2.66 -10.60
CA TYR A 90 7.91 1.47 -10.85
C TYR A 90 6.41 1.74 -10.67
N SER A 91 6.05 2.44 -9.59
CA SER A 91 4.66 2.84 -9.34
C SER A 91 4.12 3.76 -10.43
N GLN A 92 4.94 4.68 -10.94
CA GLN A 92 4.57 5.53 -12.08
C GLN A 92 4.36 4.70 -13.36
N ALA A 93 5.24 3.75 -13.64
CA ALA A 93 5.08 2.87 -14.79
C ALA A 93 3.78 2.05 -14.71
N MET A 94 3.47 1.51 -13.54
CA MET A 94 2.21 0.79 -13.28
C MET A 94 0.99 1.71 -13.38
N ASN A 95 1.07 2.92 -12.86
CA ASN A 95 0.00 3.91 -12.97
C ASN A 95 -0.34 4.21 -14.42
N HIS A 96 0.67 4.53 -15.25
CA HIS A 96 0.47 4.83 -16.66
C HIS A 96 -0.08 3.63 -17.44
N LYS A 97 0.44 2.43 -17.19
CA LYS A 97 -0.05 1.19 -17.81
C LYS A 97 -1.53 0.97 -17.48
N LEU A 98 -1.87 0.95 -16.20
CA LEU A 98 -3.23 0.67 -15.76
C LEU A 98 -4.21 1.78 -16.16
N PHE A 99 -3.75 3.03 -16.21
CA PHE A 99 -4.57 4.12 -16.73
C PHE A 99 -4.89 3.93 -18.20
N ALA A 100 -3.90 3.54 -19.03
CA ALA A 100 -4.12 3.23 -20.43
C ALA A 100 -5.07 2.05 -20.66
N GLU A 101 -5.09 1.10 -19.72
CA GLU A 101 -6.02 -0.04 -19.68
C GLU A 101 -7.40 0.31 -19.08
N ASN A 102 -7.63 1.58 -18.72
CA ASN A 102 -8.82 2.04 -17.98
C ASN A 102 -9.09 1.22 -16.70
N ASN A 103 -8.05 0.82 -16.00
CA ASN A 103 -8.12 0.01 -14.80
C ASN A 103 -8.11 0.91 -13.55
N PRO A 104 -9.16 0.87 -12.69
CA PRO A 104 -9.27 1.73 -11.50
C PRO A 104 -8.09 1.64 -10.53
N LYS A 105 -7.35 0.54 -10.53
CA LYS A 105 -6.10 0.40 -9.74
C LYS A 105 -5.03 1.42 -10.12
N ALA A 106 -5.16 2.11 -11.25
CA ALA A 106 -4.28 3.22 -11.60
C ALA A 106 -4.20 4.26 -10.46
N ASN A 107 -5.32 4.50 -9.75
CA ASN A 107 -5.38 5.46 -8.65
C ASN A 107 -4.53 5.03 -7.44
N GLU A 108 -4.52 3.75 -7.10
CA GLU A 108 -3.66 3.20 -6.03
C GLU A 108 -2.17 3.40 -6.35
N TRP A 109 -1.79 3.19 -7.60
CA TRP A 109 -0.43 3.42 -8.04
C TRP A 109 -0.06 4.90 -8.08
N ALA A 110 -1.01 5.79 -8.40
CA ALA A 110 -0.82 7.23 -8.27
C ALA A 110 -0.55 7.63 -6.81
N ASP A 111 -1.31 7.08 -5.86
CA ASP A 111 -1.11 7.30 -4.43
C ASP A 111 0.27 6.80 -3.97
N ASN A 112 0.74 5.67 -4.50
CA ASN A 112 2.08 5.16 -4.23
C ASN A 112 3.19 6.09 -4.72
N VAL A 113 3.04 6.69 -5.91
CA VAL A 113 3.99 7.70 -6.41
C VAL A 113 4.06 8.90 -5.46
N GLU A 114 2.91 9.43 -5.06
CA GLU A 114 2.87 10.57 -4.12
C GLU A 114 3.45 10.22 -2.75
N ARG A 115 3.16 9.02 -2.24
CA ARG A 115 3.70 8.51 -0.97
C ARG A 115 5.22 8.42 -1.01
N THR A 116 5.76 7.81 -2.05
CA THR A 116 7.21 7.62 -2.20
C THR A 116 7.93 8.93 -2.46
N PHE A 117 7.31 9.87 -3.18
CA PHE A 117 7.82 11.22 -3.34
C PHE A 117 7.94 11.96 -1.99
N LYS A 118 6.90 11.90 -1.16
CA LYS A 118 6.92 12.48 0.20
C LYS A 118 7.95 11.78 1.10
N ARG A 119 8.08 10.46 0.94
CA ARG A 119 9.08 9.67 1.68
C ARG A 119 10.50 10.09 1.33
N ASP A 120 10.79 10.40 0.07
CA ASP A 120 12.11 10.89 -0.35
C ASP A 120 12.52 12.18 0.38
N ALA A 121 11.59 13.14 0.45
CA ALA A 121 11.80 14.37 1.20
C ALA A 121 12.02 14.08 2.69
N ALA A 122 11.28 13.16 3.28
CA ALA A 122 11.44 12.76 4.69
C ALA A 122 12.80 12.08 4.96
N LEU A 123 13.26 11.21 4.06
CA LEU A 123 14.59 10.58 4.16
C LEU A 123 15.71 11.62 4.08
N SER A 124 15.60 12.57 3.16
CA SER A 124 16.57 13.67 3.00
C SER A 124 16.57 14.61 4.21
N TYR A 125 15.39 14.91 4.77
CA TYR A 125 15.27 15.67 6.00
C TYR A 125 15.91 14.96 7.19
N ASP A 126 15.62 13.69 7.36
CA ASP A 126 16.17 12.88 8.45
C ASP A 126 17.70 12.80 8.38
N TYR A 127 18.26 12.62 7.18
CA TYR A 127 19.72 12.64 6.99
C TYR A 127 20.34 13.99 7.37
N ASN A 128 19.78 15.11 6.88
CA ASN A 128 20.36 16.42 7.07
C ASN A 128 20.12 16.98 8.48
N LYS A 129 18.95 16.74 9.08
CA LYS A 129 18.50 17.46 10.26
C LYS A 129 18.43 16.61 11.54
N VAL A 130 18.28 15.30 11.42
CA VAL A 130 18.04 14.42 12.58
C VAL A 130 19.23 13.51 12.86
N MET A 131 19.77 12.86 11.85
CA MET A 131 20.89 11.92 12.00
C MET A 131 22.11 12.62 12.63
N ALA A 132 22.70 11.96 13.65
CA ALA A 132 23.86 12.50 14.38
C ALA A 132 23.66 13.97 14.83
N ASP A 133 22.46 14.28 15.37
CA ASP A 133 22.09 15.63 15.85
C ASP A 133 22.28 16.73 14.79
N GLY A 134 22.02 16.41 13.52
CA GLY A 134 22.12 17.34 12.41
C GLY A 134 23.55 17.63 11.94
N LYS A 135 24.52 16.81 12.33
CA LYS A 135 25.93 16.97 11.92
C LYS A 135 26.11 17.07 10.40
N TRP A 136 25.26 16.42 9.64
CA TRP A 136 25.34 16.30 8.19
C TRP A 136 24.40 17.27 7.46
N ASP A 137 23.96 18.33 8.13
CA ASP A 137 23.08 19.32 7.52
C ASP A 137 23.70 19.92 6.24
N GLY A 138 22.89 19.96 5.18
CA GLY A 138 23.30 20.45 3.88
C GLY A 138 24.03 19.44 2.99
N MET A 139 24.24 18.21 3.43
CA MET A 139 24.92 17.19 2.60
C MET A 139 24.01 16.58 1.54
N MET A 140 22.72 16.36 1.83
CA MET A 140 21.72 15.80 0.91
C MET A 140 20.75 16.89 0.46
N ILE A 141 21.21 17.77 -0.41
CA ILE A 141 20.44 18.91 -0.93
C ILE A 141 20.28 18.91 -2.45
N GLN A 142 20.99 18.02 -3.16
CA GLN A 142 20.88 17.94 -4.61
C GLN A 142 19.50 17.41 -5.02
N LYS A 143 18.87 18.09 -5.97
CA LYS A 143 17.63 17.63 -6.60
C LYS A 143 17.93 16.43 -7.49
N LYS A 144 17.03 15.46 -7.49
CA LYS A 144 17.23 14.20 -8.22
C LYS A 144 15.96 13.70 -8.92
N ILE A 145 14.78 14.06 -8.39
CA ILE A 145 13.50 13.65 -8.99
C ILE A 145 13.06 14.70 -10.01
N GLY A 146 12.80 14.26 -11.24
CA GLY A 146 12.48 15.16 -12.35
C GLY A 146 13.68 15.90 -12.93
N TYR A 147 14.87 15.38 -12.71
CA TYR A 147 16.11 15.87 -13.30
C TYR A 147 16.08 15.64 -14.83
N THR A 148 16.44 16.64 -15.62
CA THR A 148 16.36 16.55 -17.08
C THR A 148 17.70 16.77 -17.78
N ILE A 149 18.51 17.69 -17.27
CA ILE A 149 19.82 18.02 -17.82
C ILE A 149 20.80 18.39 -16.70
N TRP A 150 22.07 18.28 -16.94
CA TRP A 150 23.14 18.53 -15.96
C TRP A 150 23.06 19.89 -15.27
N ASN A 151 22.71 20.92 -15.97
CA ASN A 151 22.56 22.29 -15.46
C ASN A 151 21.08 22.73 -15.40
N ASP A 152 20.19 21.79 -15.15
CA ASP A 152 18.77 22.08 -14.90
C ASP A 152 18.64 22.95 -13.65
N ASN A 153 18.07 24.13 -13.83
CA ASN A 153 17.91 25.12 -12.78
C ASN A 153 16.56 25.01 -12.07
N PHE A 154 16.02 23.81 -11.93
CA PHE A 154 14.78 23.62 -11.18
C PHE A 154 14.99 23.79 -9.67
N PRO A 155 14.09 24.50 -8.97
CA PRO A 155 14.30 24.89 -7.56
C PRO A 155 14.08 23.74 -6.57
N ALA A 156 13.35 22.69 -6.96
CA ALA A 156 12.98 21.55 -6.11
C ALA A 156 12.75 20.29 -6.93
N ASP A 157 12.75 19.15 -6.26
CA ASP A 157 12.31 17.90 -6.87
C ASP A 157 10.88 18.04 -7.38
N LYS A 158 10.59 17.41 -8.52
CA LYS A 158 9.30 17.47 -9.19
C LYS A 158 8.57 16.14 -9.03
N LEU A 159 7.34 16.17 -8.52
CA LEU A 159 6.50 15.00 -8.48
C LEU A 159 6.33 14.44 -9.90
N PRO A 160 6.62 13.15 -10.13
CA PRO A 160 6.37 12.51 -11.41
C PRO A 160 4.89 12.59 -11.79
N GLU A 161 4.63 12.77 -13.09
CA GLU A 161 3.28 12.82 -13.61
C GLU A 161 2.55 11.50 -13.32
N VAL A 162 1.33 11.62 -12.80
CA VAL A 162 0.42 10.49 -12.58
C VAL A 162 -0.94 10.79 -13.20
N PHE A 163 -1.60 9.74 -13.63
CA PHE A 163 -2.96 9.81 -14.16
C PHE A 163 -3.93 9.19 -13.17
N ARG A 164 -5.10 9.80 -13.05
CA ARG A 164 -6.18 9.30 -12.22
C ARG A 164 -7.40 9.07 -13.09
N ILE A 165 -7.98 7.90 -12.92
CA ILE A 165 -9.31 7.65 -13.48
C ILE A 165 -10.28 8.39 -12.58
N GLU A 166 -11.00 9.35 -13.16
CA GLU A 166 -12.08 10.01 -12.45
C GLU A 166 -13.10 8.93 -12.06
N ASN A 167 -13.35 8.85 -10.76
CA ASN A 167 -14.35 7.92 -10.27
C ASN A 167 -15.71 8.29 -10.88
N SER A 168 -16.16 7.55 -11.88
CA SER A 168 -17.57 7.30 -11.97
C SER A 168 -18.02 6.77 -10.61
N ASP A 169 -19.21 7.06 -10.14
CA ASP A 169 -19.72 6.61 -8.83
C ASP A 169 -19.68 5.07 -8.64
N SER A 170 -19.11 4.36 -9.59
CA SER A 170 -18.91 2.91 -9.59
C SER A 170 -17.50 2.55 -10.07
N ALA A 171 -16.78 1.76 -9.29
CA ALA A 171 -15.50 1.13 -9.69
C ALA A 171 -15.73 -0.35 -10.01
N VAL A 172 -15.09 -0.85 -11.06
CA VAL A 172 -15.16 -2.27 -11.45
C VAL A 172 -13.78 -2.89 -11.29
N GLY A 173 -13.66 -3.86 -10.38
CA GLY A 173 -12.46 -4.65 -10.16
C GLY A 173 -12.37 -5.86 -11.09
N SER A 174 -11.19 -6.44 -11.20
CA SER A 174 -10.95 -7.65 -12.02
C SER A 174 -11.02 -8.95 -11.21
N TYR A 175 -11.29 -8.89 -9.91
CA TYR A 175 -11.27 -10.07 -9.06
C TYR A 175 -12.44 -11.01 -9.36
N VAL A 176 -12.09 -12.28 -9.64
CA VAL A 176 -13.02 -13.39 -9.71
C VAL A 176 -12.51 -14.49 -8.80
N PHE A 177 -13.26 -14.77 -7.74
CA PHE A 177 -12.85 -15.75 -6.74
C PHE A 177 -13.30 -17.17 -7.15
N SER A 178 -12.42 -18.13 -6.92
CA SER A 178 -12.68 -19.56 -7.16
C SER A 178 -12.51 -20.35 -5.87
N PRO A 179 -13.23 -21.45 -5.71
CA PRO A 179 -13.13 -22.27 -4.50
C PRO A 179 -11.77 -22.95 -4.38
N SER A 180 -11.29 -23.03 -3.15
CA SER A 180 -10.14 -23.81 -2.76
C SER A 180 -10.48 -24.55 -1.46
N ASN A 181 -10.26 -25.86 -1.43
CA ASN A 181 -10.56 -26.71 -0.25
C ASN A 181 -12.00 -26.57 0.28
N GLY A 182 -12.98 -26.40 -0.62
CA GLY A 182 -14.40 -26.35 -0.26
C GLY A 182 -14.91 -25.00 0.23
N TYR A 183 -14.10 -23.96 0.17
CA TYR A 183 -14.51 -22.58 0.52
C TYR A 183 -13.95 -21.54 -0.46
N ILE A 184 -14.56 -20.37 -0.48
CA ILE A 184 -14.07 -19.18 -1.18
C ILE A 184 -13.79 -18.11 -0.13
N ALA A 185 -12.52 -17.73 0.00
CA ALA A 185 -12.12 -16.58 0.82
C ALA A 185 -12.12 -15.32 -0.02
N ILE A 186 -12.74 -14.26 0.49
CA ILE A 186 -12.86 -12.97 -0.21
C ILE A 186 -12.42 -11.87 0.75
N GLU A 187 -11.39 -11.13 0.36
CA GLU A 187 -10.98 -9.93 1.07
C GLU A 187 -11.90 -8.76 0.72
N ALA A 188 -12.28 -7.99 1.72
CA ALA A 188 -13.27 -6.93 1.56
C ALA A 188 -12.83 -5.85 0.55
N GLU A 189 -11.54 -5.59 0.43
CA GLU A 189 -10.96 -4.64 -0.50
C GLU A 189 -10.90 -5.13 -1.96
N HIS A 190 -11.14 -6.42 -2.19
CA HIS A 190 -11.09 -7.04 -3.52
C HIS A 190 -12.48 -7.15 -4.16
N TYR A 191 -13.25 -6.09 -4.10
CA TYR A 191 -14.58 -6.02 -4.73
C TYR A 191 -14.49 -6.05 -6.27
N TYR A 192 -15.55 -6.59 -6.89
CA TYR A 192 -15.70 -6.53 -8.35
C TYR A 192 -16.27 -5.19 -8.80
N SER A 193 -17.30 -4.69 -8.10
CA SER A 193 -17.82 -3.36 -8.34
C SER A 193 -18.21 -2.69 -7.02
N LEU A 194 -18.15 -1.37 -7.03
CA LEU A 194 -18.41 -0.51 -5.89
C LEU A 194 -19.36 0.60 -6.33
N ILE A 195 -20.41 0.86 -5.56
CA ILE A 195 -21.27 2.02 -5.68
C ILE A 195 -21.19 2.80 -4.38
N ASN A 196 -20.86 4.08 -4.47
CA ASN A 196 -20.84 4.97 -3.32
C ASN A 196 -22.24 5.47 -2.98
N ALA A 197 -22.45 5.91 -1.74
CA ALA A 197 -23.61 6.73 -1.40
C ALA A 197 -23.43 8.18 -1.88
N ALA A 198 -24.50 8.96 -1.88
CA ALA A 198 -24.46 10.35 -2.33
C ALA A 198 -23.43 11.21 -1.56
N ASN A 199 -23.31 11.00 -0.25
CA ASN A 199 -22.45 11.79 0.62
C ASN A 199 -21.44 10.94 1.43
N ALA A 200 -21.27 9.66 1.08
CA ALA A 200 -20.30 8.77 1.71
C ALA A 200 -19.66 7.86 0.67
N LYS A 201 -18.37 7.61 0.84
CA LYS A 201 -17.58 6.78 -0.08
C LYS A 201 -17.02 5.55 0.63
N TRP A 202 -16.97 4.42 -0.06
CA TRP A 202 -16.24 3.26 0.39
C TRP A 202 -14.75 3.57 0.48
N THR A 203 -14.19 3.38 1.65
CA THR A 203 -12.79 3.65 1.95
C THR A 203 -12.13 2.39 2.48
N VAL A 204 -11.04 2.01 1.87
CA VAL A 204 -10.18 0.93 2.35
C VAL A 204 -9.39 1.43 3.56
N ILE A 205 -9.46 0.70 4.66
CA ILE A 205 -8.76 1.02 5.90
C ILE A 205 -7.63 -0.01 6.06
N PRO A 206 -6.37 0.37 5.81
CA PRO A 206 -5.24 -0.55 5.86
C PRO A 206 -5.11 -1.23 7.23
N TYR A 207 -4.76 -2.51 7.22
CA TYR A 207 -4.49 -3.33 8.42
C TYR A 207 -5.68 -3.51 9.37
N MET A 208 -6.89 -3.16 8.96
CA MET A 208 -8.11 -3.32 9.76
C MET A 208 -8.90 -4.59 9.45
N GLY A 209 -8.52 -5.33 8.43
CA GLY A 209 -9.08 -6.64 8.10
C GLY A 209 -8.54 -7.75 9.00
N ARG A 210 -9.10 -8.95 8.86
CA ARG A 210 -8.59 -10.14 9.54
C ARG A 210 -7.23 -10.56 9.00
N THR A 211 -7.01 -10.40 7.71
CA THR A 211 -5.80 -10.76 6.97
C THR A 211 -5.18 -9.57 6.25
N LEU A 212 -5.99 -8.72 5.62
CA LEU A 212 -5.54 -7.53 4.91
C LEU A 212 -6.23 -6.28 5.46
N SER A 213 -6.97 -5.56 4.61
CA SER A 213 -7.61 -4.29 4.95
C SER A 213 -9.08 -4.48 5.29
N GLY A 214 -9.64 -3.59 6.08
CA GLY A 214 -11.07 -3.41 6.20
C GLY A 214 -11.60 -2.46 5.12
N ILE A 215 -12.92 -2.43 4.91
CA ILE A 215 -13.58 -1.44 4.08
C ILE A 215 -14.78 -0.85 4.81
N SER A 216 -14.96 0.45 4.73
CA SER A 216 -16.04 1.17 5.41
C SER A 216 -16.50 2.36 4.59
N LEU A 217 -17.78 2.71 4.72
CA LEU A 217 -18.30 3.99 4.19
C LEU A 217 -17.86 5.15 5.08
N GLN A 218 -17.28 6.18 4.47
CA GLN A 218 -16.80 7.37 5.14
C GLN A 218 -17.34 8.64 4.47
N PRO A 219 -17.73 9.67 5.22
CA PRO A 219 -17.81 9.70 6.68
C PRO A 219 -19.01 8.89 7.20
N TYR A 220 -18.82 8.19 8.31
CA TYR A 220 -19.82 7.29 8.90
C TYR A 220 -21.09 8.00 9.44
N SER A 221 -21.06 9.32 9.53
CA SER A 221 -22.18 10.15 9.97
C SER A 221 -23.19 10.50 8.86
N GLN A 222 -22.94 10.08 7.62
CA GLN A 222 -23.79 10.37 6.48
C GLN A 222 -24.70 9.19 6.13
N SER A 223 -25.76 9.47 5.35
CA SER A 223 -26.59 8.40 4.79
C SER A 223 -25.75 7.48 3.89
N VAL A 224 -26.00 6.19 4.02
CA VAL A 224 -25.36 5.12 3.27
C VAL A 224 -26.27 4.53 2.18
N ASP A 225 -27.43 5.13 1.97
CA ASP A 225 -28.40 4.63 1.02
C ASP A 225 -27.85 4.53 -0.39
N GLY A 226 -28.11 3.40 -1.04
CA GLY A 226 -27.65 3.09 -2.38
C GLY A 226 -26.20 2.60 -2.48
N ALA A 227 -25.41 2.68 -1.41
CA ALA A 227 -24.05 2.16 -1.42
C ALA A 227 -24.02 0.63 -1.46
N SER A 228 -23.16 0.08 -2.31
CA SER A 228 -23.00 -1.37 -2.40
C SER A 228 -21.59 -1.78 -2.79
N LEU A 229 -21.22 -3.01 -2.41
CA LEU A 229 -20.06 -3.72 -2.87
C LEU A 229 -20.50 -5.04 -3.50
N SER A 230 -19.98 -5.32 -4.68
CA SER A 230 -20.24 -6.60 -5.36
C SER A 230 -18.97 -7.39 -5.50
N TYR A 231 -19.07 -8.68 -5.29
CA TYR A 231 -17.96 -9.63 -5.43
C TYR A 231 -18.31 -10.69 -6.46
N LYS A 232 -17.41 -10.98 -7.35
CA LYS A 232 -17.62 -12.00 -8.40
C LYS A 232 -16.93 -13.28 -8.02
N MET A 233 -17.69 -14.38 -8.02
CA MET A 233 -17.17 -15.70 -7.73
C MET A 233 -17.59 -16.71 -8.77
N LYS A 234 -16.77 -17.72 -8.98
CA LYS A 234 -17.06 -18.86 -9.85
C LYS A 234 -17.38 -20.06 -8.96
N LEU A 235 -18.63 -20.50 -8.99
CA LEU A 235 -19.05 -21.69 -8.27
C LEU A 235 -19.04 -22.92 -9.18
N PRO A 236 -18.69 -24.12 -8.65
CA PRO A 236 -18.92 -25.39 -9.36
C PRO A 236 -20.41 -25.60 -9.68
N GLU A 237 -20.71 -26.27 -10.79
CA GLU A 237 -22.07 -26.46 -11.28
C GLU A 237 -22.97 -27.29 -10.35
N ASP A 238 -22.38 -28.13 -9.52
CA ASP A 238 -23.07 -29.02 -8.57
C ASP A 238 -23.40 -28.34 -7.23
N VAL A 239 -22.93 -27.11 -6.99
CA VAL A 239 -23.20 -26.37 -5.76
C VAL A 239 -24.63 -25.86 -5.75
N LYS A 240 -25.45 -26.39 -4.84
CA LYS A 240 -26.85 -25.98 -4.67
C LYS A 240 -27.09 -25.01 -3.51
N LYS A 241 -26.15 -24.92 -2.59
CA LYS A 241 -26.26 -24.08 -1.39
C LYS A 241 -24.89 -23.61 -0.97
N VAL A 242 -24.82 -22.34 -0.60
CA VAL A 242 -23.64 -21.72 0.01
C VAL A 242 -24.02 -21.09 1.33
N THR A 243 -23.08 -21.10 2.29
CA THR A 243 -23.19 -20.33 3.52
C THR A 243 -22.21 -19.16 3.41
N VAL A 244 -22.69 -17.95 3.64
CA VAL A 244 -21.86 -16.74 3.60
C VAL A 244 -21.52 -16.33 5.04
N HIS A 245 -20.24 -16.25 5.32
CA HIS A 245 -19.72 -15.69 6.57
C HIS A 245 -19.18 -14.30 6.27
N VAL A 246 -19.82 -13.27 6.82
CA VAL A 246 -19.35 -11.90 6.71
C VAL A 246 -18.63 -11.52 8.00
N VAL A 247 -17.34 -11.24 7.87
CA VAL A 247 -16.52 -10.79 9.00
C VAL A 247 -16.62 -9.27 9.09
N VAL A 248 -17.21 -8.77 10.16
CA VAL A 248 -17.36 -7.35 10.43
C VAL A 248 -16.57 -6.96 11.67
N LYS A 249 -16.05 -5.74 11.67
CA LYS A 249 -15.46 -5.16 12.89
C LYS A 249 -16.59 -4.82 13.85
N SER A 250 -16.50 -5.31 15.07
CA SER A 250 -17.47 -4.98 16.11
C SER A 250 -17.52 -3.46 16.34
N THR A 251 -18.72 -2.92 16.42
CA THR A 251 -18.99 -1.53 16.78
C THR A 251 -20.32 -1.44 17.52
N LEU A 252 -20.41 -0.49 18.42
CA LEU A 252 -21.69 -0.18 19.07
C LEU A 252 -22.62 0.52 18.11
N ALA A 253 -23.92 0.28 18.23
CA ALA A 253 -24.91 1.08 17.54
C ALA A 253 -24.85 2.52 18.05
N PHE A 254 -24.66 3.49 17.17
CA PHE A 254 -24.65 4.91 17.51
C PHE A 254 -25.89 5.61 16.90
N SER A 255 -26.09 6.86 17.25
CA SER A 255 -27.24 7.66 16.78
C SER A 255 -28.61 7.10 17.23
N ASN A 256 -28.68 6.46 18.39
CA ASN A 256 -29.92 5.86 18.97
C ASN A 256 -30.62 4.86 18.02
N LEU A 257 -29.88 4.19 17.17
CA LEU A 257 -30.38 3.12 16.31
C LEU A 257 -30.35 1.79 17.07
N ASP A 258 -31.25 0.89 16.70
CA ASP A 258 -31.33 -0.47 17.26
C ASP A 258 -30.29 -1.44 16.65
N GLY A 259 -29.35 -0.93 15.87
CA GLY A 259 -28.22 -1.63 15.30
C GLY A 259 -27.87 -1.20 13.89
N HIS A 260 -26.66 -1.59 13.47
CA HIS A 260 -26.21 -1.42 12.12
C HIS A 260 -26.68 -2.58 11.23
N ARG A 261 -27.08 -2.26 10.01
CA ARG A 261 -27.63 -3.23 9.06
C ARG A 261 -26.88 -3.21 7.75
N TYR A 262 -26.74 -4.38 7.16
CA TYR A 262 -26.34 -4.54 5.77
C TYR A 262 -27.24 -5.58 5.09
N LYS A 263 -27.23 -5.59 3.78
CA LYS A 263 -27.96 -6.56 2.98
C LYS A 263 -26.98 -7.47 2.24
N VAL A 264 -27.36 -8.71 2.07
CA VAL A 264 -26.64 -9.70 1.26
C VAL A 264 -27.60 -10.33 0.28
N GLY A 265 -27.20 -10.39 -0.99
CA GLY A 265 -27.95 -11.02 -2.06
C GLY A 265 -27.04 -11.67 -3.10
N PHE A 266 -27.59 -12.50 -3.96
CA PHE A 266 -26.90 -13.16 -5.07
C PHE A 266 -27.64 -12.91 -6.38
N ASN A 267 -26.94 -12.38 -7.39
CA ASN A 267 -27.41 -12.29 -8.79
C ASN A 267 -28.87 -11.84 -8.96
N GLY A 268 -29.31 -10.83 -8.20
CA GLY A 268 -30.67 -10.31 -8.27
C GLY A 268 -31.73 -11.14 -7.54
N ALA A 269 -31.33 -12.15 -6.77
CA ALA A 269 -32.23 -12.80 -5.82
C ALA A 269 -32.60 -11.87 -4.66
N GLU A 270 -33.62 -12.21 -3.90
CA GLU A 270 -34.07 -11.45 -2.74
C GLU A 270 -32.92 -11.24 -1.75
N GLU A 271 -32.70 -9.98 -1.36
CA GLU A 271 -31.65 -9.60 -0.42
C GLU A 271 -32.09 -9.88 1.02
N LYS A 272 -31.21 -10.45 1.79
CA LYS A 272 -31.43 -10.67 3.22
C LYS A 272 -30.81 -9.51 4.01
N THR A 273 -31.62 -8.81 4.81
CA THR A 273 -31.14 -7.79 5.75
C THR A 273 -30.61 -8.44 7.03
N ILE A 274 -29.41 -8.07 7.43
CA ILE A 274 -28.74 -8.52 8.63
C ILE A 274 -28.51 -7.32 9.55
N ASN A 275 -28.95 -7.42 10.81
CA ASN A 275 -28.58 -6.51 11.88
C ASN A 275 -27.42 -7.17 12.64
N PHE A 276 -26.18 -6.68 12.48
CA PHE A 276 -25.02 -7.30 13.10
C PHE A 276 -24.78 -6.87 14.56
N ASN A 277 -25.65 -6.03 15.10
CA ASN A 277 -25.68 -5.72 16.53
C ASN A 277 -26.79 -6.49 17.29
N SER A 278 -27.60 -7.31 16.62
CA SER A 278 -28.74 -7.97 17.26
C SER A 278 -28.39 -8.87 18.44
N ASP A 279 -27.20 -9.48 18.39
CA ASP A 279 -26.74 -10.40 19.44
C ASP A 279 -25.85 -9.71 20.50
N LEU A 280 -25.60 -8.42 20.33
CA LEU A 280 -24.87 -7.59 21.28
C LEU A 280 -25.84 -7.12 22.36
N ASN A 281 -25.81 -7.78 23.49
CA ASN A 281 -26.65 -7.39 24.62
C ASN A 281 -25.74 -7.21 25.85
N GLU A 282 -26.04 -6.19 26.67
CA GLU A 282 -25.25 -5.82 27.85
C GLU A 282 -25.13 -6.94 28.91
N LYS A 283 -26.03 -7.92 28.83
CA LYS A 283 -26.02 -9.11 29.71
C LYS A 283 -25.18 -10.27 29.16
N ASN A 284 -24.64 -10.14 27.96
CA ASN A 284 -23.79 -11.17 27.39
C ASN A 284 -22.34 -10.93 27.82
N GLU A 285 -21.84 -11.78 28.72
CA GLU A 285 -20.47 -11.73 29.22
C GLU A 285 -19.42 -11.84 28.10
N ASN A 286 -19.80 -12.32 26.92
CA ASN A 286 -18.93 -12.49 25.75
C ASN A 286 -19.02 -11.33 24.75
N ILE A 287 -19.59 -10.19 25.13
CA ILE A 287 -19.70 -9.00 24.23
C ILE A 287 -18.35 -8.58 23.62
N TYR A 288 -17.25 -8.83 24.33
CA TYR A 288 -15.88 -8.52 23.90
C TYR A 288 -15.10 -9.72 23.34
N SER A 289 -15.67 -10.90 23.33
CA SER A 289 -15.00 -12.14 22.87
C SER A 289 -15.39 -12.58 21.45
N VAL A 290 -16.26 -11.84 20.81
CA VAL A 290 -16.69 -12.07 19.41
C VAL A 290 -15.81 -11.26 18.44
N PHE A 291 -14.49 -11.39 18.59
CA PHE A 291 -13.52 -10.73 17.74
C PHE A 291 -12.67 -11.72 16.97
#